data_c06a1406679eb91b3e9b99ecf9ffbd1f
#
_entry.id   c06a1406679eb91b3e9b99ecf9ffbd1f
#
_cell.length_a   1.000
_cell.length_b   1.000
_cell.length_c   1.000
_cell.angle_alpha   90.00
_cell.angle_beta   90.00
_cell.angle_gamma   90.00
#
_symmetry.space_group_name_H-M   'P 1'
#
loop_
_entity.id
_entity.type
_entity.pdbx_description
1 polymer ?
#
loop_
_entity_poly.entity_id
_entity_poly.type
_entity_poly.pdbx_seq_one_letter_code
_entity_poly.pdbx_strand_id
1 'polypeptide(L)'
;MYRRLEDIPPVTTSHGVGQKRVLLSSNESGCSLTQIAVTELKAGEIAAAHVHPDMQEGFYVLDGELEVELDGKKTTCSKDTFVYVEKCTSHEMHALTDSRIMTIGCVIEARRNKLYPMLFKQNRKTLVWGTEDWTVSGVPNSESEVENGTWARYNLTEVIARRPEEILGRQTALKYNNQLPLLAKIIDAHQNLSIQVHPNDEMAKREHNKFGKSEMWYILDAEPGAYLYAGFKEKITPEQYKERVANGTITEVLAKHEVHKGDVFYLPSGRVHAICGGIKLAEIQQSSDVTYRIFDYNRPGLDGKPRELHTELAAKAIDYTVYPEYKTPHAENIGVANEVLNTPFFSIKIVETNEPFHRNMIKYDSFIIIMNIGEPFTIRVRATGDEVQVPVDSSCLIPAAIADYELIPAHGTVKVMEAFINNRKSIGKTVKDFFHLFSN
;
A
#
# COMPACT_ATOMS: atom_id res chain seq x y z
N MET A 1 11.79 -14.19 41.42
CA MET A 1 10.45 -13.78 41.93
C MET A 1 9.68 -15.04 42.32
N TYR A 2 8.96 -15.01 43.45
CA TYR A 2 8.14 -16.15 43.92
C TYR A 2 6.78 -15.60 44.34
N ARG A 3 5.69 -16.18 43.85
CA ARG A 3 4.30 -15.78 44.16
C ARG A 3 3.41 -17.00 44.34
N ARG A 4 2.53 -16.95 45.31
CA ARG A 4 1.41 -17.91 45.45
C ARG A 4 0.16 -17.33 44.86
N LEU A 5 -0.61 -18.13 44.15
CA LEU A 5 -1.85 -17.68 43.50
C LEU A 5 -2.87 -17.10 44.51
N GLU A 6 -2.96 -17.72 45.70
CA GLU A 6 -3.84 -17.30 46.81
C GLU A 6 -3.53 -15.90 47.35
N ASP A 7 -2.27 -15.45 47.26
CA ASP A 7 -1.80 -14.15 47.75
C ASP A 7 -2.10 -13.01 46.74
N ILE A 8 -2.54 -13.33 45.53
CA ILE A 8 -2.78 -12.35 44.45
C ILE A 8 -4.27 -11.96 44.47
N PRO A 9 -4.60 -10.66 44.63
CA PRO A 9 -5.97 -10.21 44.55
C PRO A 9 -6.56 -10.43 43.17
N PRO A 10 -7.79 -10.94 43.05
CA PRO A 10 -8.45 -11.09 41.76
C PRO A 10 -8.83 -9.73 41.18
N VAL A 11 -8.77 -9.63 39.83
CA VAL A 11 -9.27 -8.49 39.05
C VAL A 11 -10.21 -9.01 37.97
N THR A 12 -11.23 -8.22 37.65
CA THR A 12 -12.12 -8.56 36.53
C THR A 12 -11.33 -8.60 35.22
N THR A 13 -11.63 -9.55 34.34
CA THR A 13 -10.97 -9.63 33.02
C THR A 13 -11.32 -8.41 32.15
N SER A 14 -10.56 -8.17 31.12
CA SER A 14 -10.83 -7.11 30.12
C SER A 14 -12.17 -7.27 29.39
N HIS A 15 -12.72 -8.48 29.40
CA HIS A 15 -14.00 -8.81 28.77
C HIS A 15 -15.22 -8.61 29.69
N GLY A 16 -14.99 -8.11 30.90
CA GLY A 16 -16.05 -7.86 31.86
C GLY A 16 -16.66 -9.11 32.50
N VAL A 17 -16.19 -10.29 32.22
CA VAL A 17 -16.62 -11.58 32.76
C VAL A 17 -15.46 -12.32 33.39
N GLY A 18 -15.70 -13.12 34.40
CA GLY A 18 -14.71 -13.88 35.16
C GLY A 18 -13.77 -13.02 35.99
N GLN A 19 -12.99 -13.70 36.81
CA GLN A 19 -11.97 -13.10 37.70
C GLN A 19 -10.60 -13.67 37.34
N LYS A 20 -9.57 -12.81 37.16
CA LYS A 20 -8.21 -13.23 36.92
C LYS A 20 -7.24 -12.81 38.00
N ARG A 21 -6.24 -13.66 38.28
CA ARG A 21 -5.10 -13.36 39.13
C ARG A 21 -3.85 -13.36 38.26
N VAL A 22 -3.19 -12.21 38.14
CA VAL A 22 -2.01 -12.02 37.28
C VAL A 22 -0.75 -12.43 38.03
N LEU A 23 -0.17 -13.56 37.64
CA LEU A 23 1.06 -14.09 38.22
C LEU A 23 2.29 -13.30 37.77
N LEU A 24 2.31 -12.88 36.51
CA LEU A 24 3.36 -12.06 35.91
C LEU A 24 2.73 -11.10 34.91
N SER A 25 3.07 -9.83 34.99
CA SER A 25 2.63 -8.78 34.06
C SER A 25 3.73 -8.41 33.06
N SER A 26 3.36 -7.72 31.99
CA SER A 26 4.30 -7.23 30.95
C SER A 26 5.42 -6.36 31.53
N ASN A 27 5.11 -5.50 32.50
CA ASN A 27 6.07 -4.60 33.15
C ASN A 27 7.13 -5.35 33.96
N GLU A 28 6.85 -6.57 34.35
CA GLU A 28 7.72 -7.40 35.20
C GLU A 28 8.50 -8.46 34.43
N SER A 29 8.01 -8.83 33.20
CA SER A 29 8.56 -9.96 32.47
C SER A 29 9.93 -9.68 31.86
N GLY A 30 10.22 -8.43 31.50
CA GLY A 30 11.44 -8.04 30.77
C GLY A 30 11.60 -8.71 29.39
N CYS A 31 10.52 -9.34 28.86
CA CYS A 31 10.49 -10.02 27.58
C CYS A 31 9.13 -9.81 26.89
N SER A 32 8.86 -10.54 25.81
CA SER A 32 7.62 -10.44 25.04
C SER A 32 6.35 -10.96 25.73
N LEU A 33 6.47 -11.55 26.93
CA LEU A 33 5.30 -11.97 27.72
C LEU A 33 4.48 -10.74 28.15
N THR A 34 3.19 -10.74 27.80
CA THR A 34 2.24 -9.72 28.25
C THR A 34 1.66 -10.04 29.60
N GLN A 35 1.38 -11.33 29.84
CA GLN A 35 0.91 -11.82 31.12
C GLN A 35 1.06 -13.34 31.23
N ILE A 36 1.16 -13.80 32.48
CA ILE A 36 0.79 -15.14 32.91
C ILE A 36 -0.27 -14.95 33.97
N ALA A 37 -1.46 -15.50 33.78
CA ALA A 37 -2.59 -15.32 34.69
C ALA A 37 -3.38 -16.61 34.86
N VAL A 38 -4.10 -16.73 35.96
CA VAL A 38 -5.13 -17.75 36.14
C VAL A 38 -6.48 -17.03 36.17
N THR A 39 -7.35 -17.42 35.25
CA THR A 39 -8.71 -16.89 35.08
C THR A 39 -9.73 -17.93 35.59
N GLU A 40 -10.70 -17.47 36.38
CA GLU A 40 -11.84 -18.26 36.82
C GLU A 40 -13.08 -17.75 36.11
N LEU A 41 -13.81 -18.62 35.43
CA LEU A 41 -15.07 -18.38 34.77
C LEU A 41 -16.15 -19.23 35.42
N LYS A 42 -17.32 -18.65 35.64
CA LYS A 42 -18.53 -19.35 36.13
C LYS A 42 -19.24 -20.02 34.93
N ALA A 43 -19.94 -21.13 35.21
CA ALA A 43 -20.78 -21.77 34.22
C ALA A 43 -21.73 -20.78 33.55
N GLY A 44 -21.74 -20.74 32.23
CA GLY A 44 -22.53 -19.82 31.42
C GLY A 44 -21.86 -18.49 31.09
N GLU A 45 -20.73 -18.15 31.69
CA GLU A 45 -19.99 -16.94 31.30
C GLU A 45 -19.32 -17.11 29.94
N ILE A 46 -19.38 -16.03 29.14
CA ILE A 46 -18.81 -15.97 27.79
C ILE A 46 -17.80 -14.83 27.72
N ALA A 47 -16.52 -15.14 27.48
CA ALA A 47 -15.55 -14.17 27.04
C ALA A 47 -15.76 -13.97 25.53
N ALA A 48 -16.41 -12.84 25.16
CA ALA A 48 -16.89 -12.57 23.81
C ALA A 48 -15.78 -12.61 22.75
N ALA A 49 -16.16 -12.93 21.54
CA ALA A 49 -15.27 -13.03 20.39
C ALA A 49 -14.45 -11.74 20.19
N HIS A 50 -13.14 -11.89 20.05
CA HIS A 50 -12.20 -10.81 19.79
C HIS A 50 -10.96 -11.28 19.07
N VAL A 51 -10.14 -10.33 18.62
CA VAL A 51 -8.92 -10.57 17.83
C VAL A 51 -7.78 -9.74 18.39
N HIS A 52 -6.60 -10.34 18.48
CA HIS A 52 -5.36 -9.61 18.80
C HIS A 52 -4.48 -9.52 17.56
N PRO A 53 -4.21 -8.32 17.02
CA PRO A 53 -3.40 -8.19 15.79
C PRO A 53 -1.91 -8.47 16.00
N ASP A 54 -1.42 -8.35 17.24
CA ASP A 54 0.00 -8.39 17.60
C ASP A 54 0.33 -9.32 18.77
N MET A 55 -0.65 -10.09 19.26
CA MET A 55 -0.47 -10.99 20.39
C MET A 55 -0.91 -12.42 20.02
N GLN A 56 -0.17 -13.37 20.55
CA GLN A 56 -0.53 -14.79 20.60
C GLN A 56 -0.90 -15.16 22.02
N GLU A 57 -1.83 -16.09 22.18
CA GLU A 57 -2.24 -16.57 23.47
C GLU A 57 -2.24 -18.09 23.56
N GLY A 58 -1.80 -18.59 24.71
CA GLY A 58 -1.95 -19.98 25.08
C GLY A 58 -2.89 -20.10 26.26
N PHE A 59 -3.89 -20.98 26.16
CA PHE A 59 -4.83 -21.25 27.24
C PHE A 59 -4.72 -22.72 27.67
N TYR A 60 -4.39 -22.94 28.93
CA TYR A 60 -4.35 -24.30 29.49
C TYR A 60 -5.48 -24.47 30.49
N VAL A 61 -6.38 -25.42 30.23
CA VAL A 61 -7.53 -25.71 31.10
C VAL A 61 -7.05 -26.45 32.34
N LEU A 62 -7.05 -25.77 33.47
CA LEU A 62 -6.65 -26.34 34.76
C LEU A 62 -7.75 -27.18 35.39
N ASP A 63 -9.01 -26.75 35.20
CA ASP A 63 -10.20 -27.43 35.71
C ASP A 63 -11.45 -26.95 34.97
N GLY A 64 -12.51 -27.77 34.93
CA GLY A 64 -13.76 -27.48 34.26
C GLY A 64 -13.80 -27.87 32.79
N GLU A 65 -14.81 -27.31 32.08
CA GLU A 65 -15.08 -27.58 30.67
C GLU A 65 -15.51 -26.30 29.95
N LEU A 66 -14.94 -26.05 28.78
CA LEU A 66 -15.13 -24.85 27.96
C LEU A 66 -15.46 -25.24 26.51
N GLU A 67 -16.37 -24.49 25.88
CA GLU A 67 -16.44 -24.44 24.43
C GLU A 67 -15.55 -23.27 23.95
N VAL A 68 -14.56 -23.58 23.12
CA VAL A 68 -13.66 -22.57 22.53
C VAL A 68 -13.96 -22.50 21.03
N GLU A 69 -14.22 -21.29 20.54
CA GLU A 69 -14.40 -21.02 19.11
C GLU A 69 -13.18 -20.32 18.56
N LEU A 70 -12.55 -20.86 17.49
CA LEU A 70 -11.45 -20.26 16.76
C LEU A 70 -11.86 -20.09 15.30
N ASP A 71 -11.92 -18.85 14.78
CA ASP A 71 -12.32 -18.51 13.41
C ASP A 71 -13.63 -19.25 12.98
N GLY A 72 -14.62 -19.30 13.85
CA GLY A 72 -15.93 -19.95 13.62
C GLY A 72 -15.95 -21.48 13.87
N LYS A 73 -14.83 -22.10 14.23
CA LYS A 73 -14.76 -23.51 14.55
C LYS A 73 -14.80 -23.74 16.05
N LYS A 74 -15.86 -24.40 16.53
CA LYS A 74 -16.09 -24.75 17.93
C LYS A 74 -15.44 -26.06 18.33
N THR A 75 -14.85 -26.09 19.51
CA THR A 75 -14.22 -27.26 20.11
C THR A 75 -14.45 -27.27 21.61
N THR A 76 -14.91 -28.37 22.17
CA THR A 76 -15.00 -28.54 23.62
C THR A 76 -13.64 -28.90 24.20
N CYS A 77 -13.20 -28.14 25.20
CA CYS A 77 -11.91 -28.26 25.86
C CYS A 77 -12.15 -28.57 27.35
N SER A 78 -11.67 -29.70 27.81
CA SER A 78 -11.72 -30.11 29.21
C SER A 78 -10.35 -29.96 29.89
N LYS A 79 -10.29 -30.29 31.18
CA LYS A 79 -9.06 -30.31 31.96
C LYS A 79 -7.90 -30.95 31.17
N ASP A 80 -6.71 -30.34 31.32
CA ASP A 80 -5.44 -30.74 30.68
C ASP A 80 -5.42 -30.50 29.15
N THR A 81 -6.37 -29.73 28.61
CA THR A 81 -6.36 -29.29 27.21
C THR A 81 -5.57 -27.99 27.09
N PHE A 82 -4.69 -27.90 26.09
CA PHE A 82 -4.01 -26.68 25.68
C PHE A 82 -4.58 -26.15 24.37
N VAL A 83 -4.99 -24.89 24.38
CA VAL A 83 -5.47 -24.16 23.20
C VAL A 83 -4.45 -23.10 22.86
N TYR A 84 -4.00 -23.09 21.61
CA TYR A 84 -3.11 -22.07 21.10
C TYR A 84 -3.85 -21.18 20.10
N VAL A 85 -3.81 -19.88 20.33
CA VAL A 85 -4.44 -18.85 19.50
C VAL A 85 -3.35 -18.02 18.84
N GLU A 86 -3.25 -18.14 17.53
CA GLU A 86 -2.34 -17.30 16.74
C GLU A 86 -2.83 -15.85 16.68
N LYS A 87 -1.92 -14.94 16.39
CA LYS A 87 -2.29 -13.54 16.11
C LYS A 87 -3.36 -13.48 15.00
N CYS A 88 -4.23 -12.50 15.06
CA CYS A 88 -5.30 -12.27 14.08
C CYS A 88 -6.34 -13.40 14.00
N THR A 89 -6.34 -14.37 14.92
CA THR A 89 -7.37 -15.40 15.02
C THR A 89 -8.51 -14.87 15.90
N SER A 90 -9.73 -14.87 15.37
CA SER A 90 -10.93 -14.59 16.18
C SER A 90 -11.15 -15.74 17.16
N HIS A 91 -11.30 -15.40 18.44
CA HIS A 91 -11.54 -16.43 19.45
C HIS A 91 -12.56 -15.99 20.50
N GLU A 92 -13.37 -16.96 20.94
CA GLU A 92 -14.38 -16.83 21.98
C GLU A 92 -14.26 -18.02 22.93
N MET A 93 -14.57 -17.82 24.21
CA MET A 93 -14.63 -18.89 25.20
C MET A 93 -15.95 -18.84 25.97
N HIS A 94 -16.66 -19.96 25.99
CA HIS A 94 -17.89 -20.18 26.76
C HIS A 94 -17.64 -21.24 27.84
N ALA A 95 -17.77 -20.88 29.10
CA ALA A 95 -17.62 -21.80 30.22
C ALA A 95 -18.88 -22.70 30.32
N LEU A 96 -18.74 -23.99 30.03
CA LEU A 96 -19.82 -24.97 30.15
C LEU A 96 -20.03 -25.38 31.62
N THR A 97 -18.94 -25.37 32.40
CA THR A 97 -18.93 -25.57 33.85
C THR A 97 -18.10 -24.48 34.51
N ASP A 98 -18.13 -24.38 35.86
CA ASP A 98 -17.13 -23.56 36.58
C ASP A 98 -15.72 -24.00 36.16
N SER A 99 -14.96 -23.09 35.58
CA SER A 99 -13.70 -23.43 34.94
C SER A 99 -12.55 -22.55 35.39
N ARG A 100 -11.34 -23.12 35.39
CA ARG A 100 -10.08 -22.41 35.68
C ARG A 100 -9.12 -22.60 34.50
N ILE A 101 -8.52 -21.48 34.03
CA ILE A 101 -7.70 -21.46 32.86
C ILE A 101 -6.40 -20.72 33.17
N MET A 102 -5.26 -21.29 32.82
CA MET A 102 -3.99 -20.53 32.77
C MET A 102 -3.90 -19.85 31.41
N THR A 103 -3.75 -18.53 31.41
CA THR A 103 -3.55 -17.71 30.22
C THR A 103 -2.07 -17.28 30.16
N ILE A 104 -1.45 -17.48 28.99
CA ILE A 104 -0.10 -17.01 28.68
C ILE A 104 -0.22 -16.14 27.44
N GLY A 105 -0.03 -14.84 27.58
CA GLY A 105 -0.02 -13.90 26.48
C GLY A 105 1.42 -13.51 26.08
N CYS A 106 1.69 -13.49 24.78
CA CYS A 106 2.96 -13.03 24.25
C CYS A 106 2.69 -12.03 23.11
N VAL A 107 3.25 -10.83 23.24
CA VAL A 107 3.34 -9.92 22.08
C VAL A 107 4.42 -10.46 21.15
N ILE A 108 4.08 -10.58 19.89
CA ILE A 108 5.08 -10.85 18.86
C ILE A 108 5.86 -9.54 18.70
N GLU A 109 7.02 -9.47 19.33
CA GLU A 109 7.90 -8.31 19.18
C GLU A 109 8.33 -8.21 17.72
N ALA A 110 7.65 -7.36 16.98
CA ALA A 110 8.00 -6.98 15.62
C ALA A 110 9.47 -6.48 15.51
N ARG A 111 10.04 -5.97 16.60
CA ARG A 111 11.44 -5.52 16.67
C ARG A 111 12.48 -6.61 16.39
N ARG A 112 12.15 -7.90 16.59
CA ARG A 112 13.05 -9.02 16.30
C ARG A 112 12.83 -9.65 14.95
N ASN A 113 11.76 -9.27 14.23
CA ASN A 113 11.48 -9.81 12.92
C ASN A 113 12.47 -9.22 11.91
N LYS A 114 13.25 -10.10 11.29
CA LYS A 114 14.14 -9.76 10.18
C LYS A 114 13.34 -9.07 9.08
N LEU A 115 13.89 -7.99 8.51
CA LEU A 115 13.31 -7.37 7.33
C LEU A 115 13.61 -8.21 6.09
N TYR A 116 12.67 -8.26 5.19
CA TYR A 116 12.74 -9.00 3.92
C TYR A 116 11.89 -8.27 2.86
N PRO A 117 12.03 -8.59 1.57
CA PRO A 117 11.14 -8.07 0.53
C PRO A 117 9.69 -8.52 0.76
N MET A 118 8.76 -7.57 0.91
CA MET A 118 7.36 -7.84 1.25
C MET A 118 6.51 -7.93 -0.01
N LEU A 119 5.79 -9.04 -0.14
CA LEU A 119 4.70 -9.22 -1.08
C LEU A 119 3.37 -8.91 -0.39
N PHE A 120 2.36 -8.58 -1.17
CA PHE A 120 1.06 -8.16 -0.66
C PHE A 120 -0.07 -8.98 -1.27
N LYS A 121 -1.12 -9.20 -0.49
CA LYS A 121 -2.35 -9.78 -0.99
C LYS A 121 -2.98 -8.86 -2.04
N GLN A 122 -3.67 -9.47 -2.98
CA GLN A 122 -4.39 -8.74 -4.00
C GLN A 122 -5.43 -7.80 -3.37
N ASN A 123 -5.40 -6.51 -3.76
CA ASN A 123 -6.34 -5.48 -3.34
C ASN A 123 -7.05 -4.90 -4.58
N ARG A 124 -7.90 -5.75 -5.17
CA ARG A 124 -8.61 -5.45 -6.42
C ARG A 124 -9.91 -4.70 -6.16
N LYS A 125 -10.10 -3.65 -6.92
CA LYS A 125 -11.33 -2.86 -6.98
C LYS A 125 -11.97 -3.01 -8.35
N THR A 126 -13.23 -3.41 -8.39
CA THR A 126 -14.03 -3.46 -9.62
C THR A 126 -14.83 -2.16 -9.75
N LEU A 127 -14.70 -1.50 -10.88
CA LEU A 127 -15.25 -0.18 -11.16
C LEU A 127 -16.07 -0.22 -12.47
N VAL A 128 -16.87 0.81 -12.73
CA VAL A 128 -17.74 0.86 -13.93
C VAL A 128 -16.99 0.80 -15.26
N TRP A 129 -15.69 1.07 -15.25
CA TRP A 129 -14.85 1.13 -16.44
C TRP A 129 -13.81 0.01 -16.53
N GLY A 130 -13.64 -0.82 -15.50
CA GLY A 130 -12.65 -1.90 -15.44
C GLY A 130 -12.21 -2.21 -14.03
N THR A 131 -10.92 -2.50 -13.82
CA THR A 131 -10.37 -2.86 -12.53
C THR A 131 -9.14 -2.04 -12.16
N GLU A 132 -8.94 -1.82 -10.85
CA GLU A 132 -7.70 -1.35 -10.24
C GLU A 132 -7.20 -2.38 -9.24
N ASP A 133 -5.99 -2.86 -9.38
CA ASP A 133 -5.27 -3.59 -8.35
C ASP A 133 -4.31 -2.64 -7.64
N TRP A 134 -4.55 -2.35 -6.36
CA TRP A 134 -3.68 -1.51 -5.55
C TRP A 134 -2.57 -2.37 -4.96
N THR A 135 -1.50 -2.54 -5.73
CA THR A 135 -0.44 -3.52 -5.45
C THR A 135 0.43 -3.14 -4.25
N VAL A 136 0.64 -1.83 -3.99
CA VAL A 136 1.25 -1.31 -2.74
C VAL A 136 0.52 -0.06 -2.32
N SER A 137 -0.14 -0.10 -1.17
CA SER A 137 -0.98 0.99 -0.66
C SER A 137 -0.82 1.19 0.85
N GLY A 138 -0.68 2.46 1.26
CA GLY A 138 -0.83 2.91 2.63
C GLY A 138 -2.06 3.80 2.83
N VAL A 139 -2.99 3.83 1.86
CA VAL A 139 -4.21 4.66 1.94
C VAL A 139 -5.19 4.06 2.94
N PRO A 140 -5.71 4.84 3.90
CA PRO A 140 -6.66 4.35 4.90
C PRO A 140 -7.85 3.62 4.30
N ASN A 141 -8.24 2.50 4.90
CA ASN A 141 -9.27 1.56 4.45
C ASN A 141 -8.96 0.85 3.10
N SER A 142 -7.73 0.96 2.62
CA SER A 142 -7.24 0.29 1.41
C SER A 142 -5.75 -0.03 1.51
N GLU A 143 -5.28 -0.23 2.74
CA GLU A 143 -3.90 -0.62 3.03
C GLU A 143 -3.60 -2.00 2.45
N SER A 144 -2.38 -2.18 1.96
CA SER A 144 -1.91 -3.50 1.53
C SER A 144 -1.63 -4.39 2.74
N GLU A 145 -2.19 -5.60 2.75
CA GLU A 145 -1.88 -6.66 3.71
C GLU A 145 -0.66 -7.43 3.25
N VAL A 146 0.34 -7.59 4.10
CA VAL A 146 1.54 -8.38 3.81
C VAL A 146 1.16 -9.86 3.68
N GLU A 147 1.60 -10.50 2.59
CA GLU A 147 1.27 -11.90 2.30
C GLU A 147 2.32 -12.87 2.85
N ASN A 148 3.61 -12.50 2.77
CA ASN A 148 4.72 -13.40 3.05
C ASN A 148 5.42 -13.10 4.39
N GLY A 149 6.20 -14.08 4.86
CA GLY A 149 7.14 -13.94 5.97
C GLY A 149 6.49 -13.65 7.33
N THR A 150 7.30 -13.11 8.25
CA THR A 150 6.91 -12.90 9.65
C THR A 150 5.91 -11.74 9.85
N TRP A 151 5.76 -10.86 8.86
CA TRP A 151 4.78 -9.79 8.85
C TRP A 151 3.48 -10.16 8.13
N ALA A 152 3.33 -11.42 7.69
CA ALA A 152 2.09 -11.87 7.06
C ALA A 152 0.86 -11.54 7.92
N ARG A 153 -0.24 -11.08 7.28
CA ARG A 153 -1.48 -10.61 7.88
C ARG A 153 -1.43 -9.24 8.58
N TYR A 154 -0.26 -8.57 8.62
CA TYR A 154 -0.22 -7.16 9.04
C TYR A 154 -0.48 -6.25 7.86
N ASN A 155 -1.16 -5.13 8.09
CA ASN A 155 -1.22 -4.05 7.13
C ASN A 155 0.14 -3.36 7.02
N LEU A 156 0.51 -2.92 5.83
CA LEU A 156 1.78 -2.24 5.59
C LEU A 156 1.96 -1.00 6.49
N THR A 157 0.87 -0.28 6.78
CA THR A 157 0.88 0.87 7.71
C THR A 157 1.24 0.48 9.14
N GLU A 158 0.82 -0.69 9.60
CA GLU A 158 1.18 -1.22 10.93
C GLU A 158 2.66 -1.62 10.98
N VAL A 159 3.19 -2.20 9.90
CA VAL A 159 4.62 -2.56 9.79
C VAL A 159 5.47 -1.29 9.81
N ILE A 160 5.08 -0.26 9.03
CA ILE A 160 5.75 1.04 9.00
C ILE A 160 5.71 1.70 10.38
N ALA A 161 4.57 1.72 11.06
CA ALA A 161 4.43 2.34 12.38
C ALA A 161 5.39 1.73 13.43
N ARG A 162 5.72 0.44 13.29
CA ARG A 162 6.65 -0.25 14.20
C ARG A 162 8.12 0.01 13.87
N ARG A 163 8.46 0.21 12.60
CA ARG A 163 9.85 0.35 12.11
C ARG A 163 9.96 1.39 10.99
N PRO A 164 9.56 2.65 11.22
CA PRO A 164 9.41 3.62 10.16
C PRO A 164 10.72 3.93 9.41
N GLU A 165 11.81 4.15 10.14
CA GLU A 165 13.10 4.49 9.51
C GLU A 165 13.72 3.32 8.74
N GLU A 166 13.53 2.10 9.22
CA GLU A 166 14.10 0.91 8.58
C GLU A 166 13.31 0.50 7.33
N ILE A 167 11.98 0.77 7.31
CA ILE A 167 11.13 0.51 6.16
C ILE A 167 11.23 1.63 5.14
N LEU A 168 10.95 2.87 5.56
CA LEU A 168 10.83 4.01 4.65
C LEU A 168 12.17 4.68 4.31
N GLY A 169 13.19 4.51 5.13
CA GLY A 169 14.38 5.34 5.18
C GLY A 169 14.18 6.54 6.12
N ARG A 170 15.23 6.97 6.79
CA ARG A 170 15.16 8.00 7.84
C ARG A 170 14.62 9.33 7.32
N GLN A 171 15.12 9.80 6.18
CA GLN A 171 14.68 11.07 5.61
C GLN A 171 13.26 11.01 5.09
N THR A 172 12.86 9.90 4.48
CA THR A 172 11.49 9.66 4.02
C THR A 172 10.51 9.59 5.19
N ALA A 173 10.84 8.84 6.24
CA ALA A 173 10.02 8.72 7.44
C ALA A 173 9.77 10.10 8.09
N LEU A 174 10.83 10.90 8.22
CA LEU A 174 10.73 12.27 8.75
C LEU A 174 9.88 13.19 7.85
N LYS A 175 10.14 13.20 6.54
CA LYS A 175 9.47 14.09 5.57
C LYS A 175 7.97 13.81 5.48
N TYR A 176 7.57 12.55 5.56
CA TYR A 176 6.19 12.11 5.37
C TYR A 176 5.50 11.65 6.67
N ASN A 177 6.06 12.03 7.84
CA ASN A 177 5.50 11.70 9.15
C ASN A 177 5.17 10.21 9.30
N ASN A 178 6.11 9.34 8.95
CA ASN A 178 6.00 7.88 8.99
C ASN A 178 4.87 7.30 8.10
N GLN A 179 4.38 8.05 7.12
CA GLN A 179 3.39 7.56 6.16
C GLN A 179 4.08 7.10 4.87
N LEU A 180 3.56 6.05 4.25
CA LEU A 180 4.01 5.64 2.92
C LEU A 180 3.60 6.72 1.90
N PRO A 181 4.57 7.36 1.22
CA PRO A 181 4.25 8.51 0.36
C PRO A 181 3.77 8.13 -1.04
N LEU A 182 3.84 6.86 -1.42
CA LEU A 182 3.50 6.36 -2.75
C LEU A 182 2.38 5.34 -2.71
N LEU A 183 1.63 5.28 -3.80
CA LEU A 183 0.64 4.27 -4.12
C LEU A 183 0.97 3.68 -5.48
N ALA A 184 1.04 2.35 -5.57
CA ALA A 184 1.28 1.62 -6.81
C ALA A 184 0.03 0.83 -7.22
N LYS A 185 -0.32 0.87 -8.50
CA LYS A 185 -1.50 0.20 -9.04
C LYS A 185 -1.21 -0.45 -10.39
N ILE A 186 -1.98 -1.49 -10.69
CA ILE A 186 -2.22 -1.98 -12.05
C ILE A 186 -3.68 -1.62 -12.40
N ILE A 187 -3.85 -0.92 -13.50
CA ILE A 187 -5.16 -0.49 -14.01
C ILE A 187 -5.44 -1.21 -15.31
N ASP A 188 -6.62 -1.83 -15.41
CA ASP A 188 -7.10 -2.48 -16.61
C ASP A 188 -8.42 -1.81 -17.03
N ALA A 189 -8.35 -0.94 -18.02
CA ALA A 189 -9.43 -0.09 -18.47
C ALA A 189 -10.16 -0.72 -19.66
N HIS A 190 -11.35 -1.26 -19.44
CA HIS A 190 -12.22 -1.77 -20.50
C HIS A 190 -13.09 -0.67 -21.12
N GLN A 191 -13.30 0.44 -20.40
CA GLN A 191 -14.00 1.63 -20.84
C GLN A 191 -13.24 2.88 -20.40
N ASN A 192 -13.61 4.03 -20.94
CA ASN A 192 -12.96 5.28 -20.57
C ASN A 192 -13.18 5.61 -19.10
N LEU A 193 -12.11 5.95 -18.38
CA LEU A 193 -12.19 6.57 -17.08
C LEU A 193 -12.74 8.00 -17.22
N SER A 194 -13.21 8.58 -16.12
CA SER A 194 -13.60 9.99 -16.12
C SER A 194 -12.43 10.89 -16.49
N ILE A 195 -12.71 11.96 -17.21
CA ILE A 195 -11.77 13.07 -17.35
C ILE A 195 -11.62 13.72 -15.99
N GLN A 196 -10.40 13.90 -15.53
CA GLN A 196 -10.08 14.31 -14.16
C GLN A 196 -8.81 15.15 -14.07
N VAL A 197 -8.67 15.81 -12.93
CA VAL A 197 -7.44 16.49 -12.54
C VAL A 197 -7.20 16.30 -11.05
N HIS A 198 -5.95 16.35 -10.65
CA HIS A 198 -5.55 16.20 -9.25
C HIS A 198 -4.94 17.50 -8.71
N PRO A 199 -5.23 17.86 -7.44
CA PRO A 199 -4.64 19.04 -6.81
C PRO A 199 -3.16 18.80 -6.48
N ASN A 200 -2.40 19.89 -6.36
CA ASN A 200 -1.06 19.89 -5.76
C ASN A 200 -1.12 19.72 -4.22
N ASP A 201 0.05 19.57 -3.58
CA ASP A 201 0.14 19.35 -2.13
C ASP A 201 -0.51 20.48 -1.33
N GLU A 202 -0.33 21.74 -1.75
CA GLU A 202 -0.88 22.91 -1.05
C GLU A 202 -2.42 22.88 -1.06
N MET A 203 -3.02 22.69 -2.23
CA MET A 203 -4.47 22.63 -2.39
C MET A 203 -5.06 21.39 -1.73
N ALA A 204 -4.44 20.21 -1.90
CA ALA A 204 -4.89 18.98 -1.28
C ALA A 204 -4.85 19.04 0.26
N LYS A 205 -3.80 19.68 0.82
CA LYS A 205 -3.69 19.89 2.26
C LYS A 205 -4.75 20.83 2.79
N ARG A 206 -5.00 21.95 2.08
CA ARG A 206 -5.98 22.96 2.49
C ARG A 206 -7.41 22.43 2.42
N GLU A 207 -7.77 21.78 1.31
CA GLU A 207 -9.16 21.37 1.02
C GLU A 207 -9.52 20.01 1.66
N HIS A 208 -8.56 19.09 1.80
CA HIS A 208 -8.81 17.68 2.16
C HIS A 208 -7.93 17.13 3.28
N ASN A 209 -6.93 17.90 3.75
CA ASN A 209 -5.89 17.42 4.68
C ASN A 209 -5.15 16.17 4.17
N LYS A 210 -4.91 16.08 2.86
CA LYS A 210 -4.24 14.96 2.17
C LYS A 210 -3.03 15.45 1.38
N PHE A 211 -2.26 14.52 0.83
CA PHE A 211 -1.23 14.80 -0.17
C PHE A 211 -1.85 15.22 -1.50
N GLY A 212 -1.09 15.96 -2.31
CA GLY A 212 -1.38 16.14 -3.72
C GLY A 212 -1.28 14.82 -4.48
N LYS A 213 -1.55 14.86 -5.79
CA LYS A 213 -1.51 13.64 -6.59
C LYS A 213 -0.85 13.91 -7.95
N SER A 214 0.49 13.86 -7.94
CA SER A 214 1.27 13.67 -9.17
C SER A 214 1.43 12.19 -9.41
N GLU A 215 1.33 11.75 -10.67
CA GLU A 215 1.35 10.34 -11.05
C GLU A 215 2.15 10.09 -12.32
N MET A 216 2.50 8.84 -12.55
CA MET A 216 3.15 8.37 -13.76
C MET A 216 2.49 7.07 -14.20
N TRP A 217 2.27 6.94 -15.50
CA TRP A 217 1.75 5.76 -16.16
C TRP A 217 2.82 5.10 -17.02
N TYR A 218 2.93 3.78 -16.95
CA TYR A 218 3.65 2.94 -17.87
C TYR A 218 2.66 2.00 -18.57
N ILE A 219 2.57 2.04 -19.89
CA ILE A 219 1.62 1.22 -20.65
C ILE A 219 2.13 -0.22 -20.73
N LEU A 220 1.40 -1.14 -20.07
CA LEU A 220 1.69 -2.57 -20.06
C LEU A 220 1.17 -3.26 -21.31
N ASP A 221 -0.01 -2.86 -21.75
CA ASP A 221 -0.66 -3.35 -22.98
C ASP A 221 -1.68 -2.34 -23.48
N ALA A 222 -1.91 -2.33 -24.81
CA ALA A 222 -2.88 -1.44 -25.43
C ALA A 222 -3.49 -2.11 -26.68
N GLU A 223 -4.81 -2.06 -26.80
CA GLU A 223 -5.51 -2.47 -28.00
C GLU A 223 -5.14 -1.57 -29.19
N PRO A 224 -5.18 -2.07 -30.43
CA PRO A 224 -4.90 -1.24 -31.61
C PRO A 224 -5.80 0.01 -31.66
N GLY A 225 -5.19 1.20 -31.74
CA GLY A 225 -5.88 2.49 -31.74
C GLY A 225 -6.35 2.97 -30.37
N ALA A 226 -6.01 2.28 -29.28
CA ALA A 226 -6.26 2.74 -27.92
C ALA A 226 -5.52 4.07 -27.66
N TYR A 227 -6.13 4.92 -26.85
CA TYR A 227 -5.62 6.26 -26.61
C TYR A 227 -5.93 6.73 -25.18
N LEU A 228 -5.23 7.75 -24.76
CA LEU A 228 -5.51 8.48 -23.53
C LEU A 228 -5.56 10.00 -23.79
N TYR A 229 -6.11 10.72 -22.83
CA TYR A 229 -6.01 12.18 -22.80
C TYR A 229 -4.95 12.60 -21.76
N ALA A 230 -4.06 13.52 -22.15
CA ALA A 230 -3.12 14.18 -21.25
C ALA A 230 -2.89 15.63 -21.68
N GLY A 231 -3.37 16.58 -20.88
CA GLY A 231 -3.26 18.02 -21.13
C GLY A 231 -4.21 18.56 -22.21
N PHE A 232 -3.98 19.81 -22.58
CA PHE A 232 -4.74 20.51 -23.60
C PHE A 232 -3.99 20.54 -24.93
N LYS A 233 -4.71 20.44 -26.04
CA LYS A 233 -4.16 20.63 -27.39
C LYS A 233 -4.15 22.08 -27.85
N GLU A 234 -4.93 22.93 -27.18
CA GLU A 234 -5.05 24.37 -27.46
C GLU A 234 -5.26 25.16 -26.16
N LYS A 235 -4.90 26.44 -26.17
CA LYS A 235 -5.09 27.33 -25.01
C LYS A 235 -6.58 27.60 -24.79
N ILE A 236 -7.04 27.41 -23.56
CA ILE A 236 -8.38 27.80 -23.11
C ILE A 236 -8.28 28.57 -21.79
N THR A 237 -9.32 29.36 -21.50
CA THR A 237 -9.46 30.04 -20.21
C THR A 237 -10.27 29.21 -19.23
N PRO A 238 -10.21 29.52 -17.90
CA PRO A 238 -11.07 28.87 -16.92
C PRO A 238 -12.58 28.99 -17.24
N GLU A 239 -13.02 30.09 -17.84
CA GLU A 239 -14.40 30.32 -18.24
C GLU A 239 -14.78 29.40 -19.42
N GLN A 240 -13.92 29.32 -20.43
CA GLN A 240 -14.11 28.39 -21.56
C GLN A 240 -14.11 26.93 -21.10
N TYR A 241 -13.26 26.58 -20.14
CA TYR A 241 -13.27 25.25 -19.53
C TYR A 241 -14.64 24.95 -18.92
N LYS A 242 -15.18 25.84 -18.07
CA LYS A 242 -16.49 25.65 -17.44
C LYS A 242 -17.61 25.53 -18.45
N GLU A 243 -17.61 26.37 -19.49
CA GLU A 243 -18.56 26.31 -20.58
C GLU A 243 -18.53 24.96 -21.31
N ARG A 244 -17.34 24.46 -21.64
CA ARG A 244 -17.16 23.16 -22.30
C ARG A 244 -17.58 21.98 -21.44
N VAL A 245 -17.34 22.05 -20.13
CA VAL A 245 -17.86 21.05 -19.19
C VAL A 245 -19.39 21.06 -19.18
N ALA A 246 -20.00 22.24 -19.07
CA ALA A 246 -21.46 22.38 -19.05
C ALA A 246 -22.13 21.88 -20.35
N ASN A 247 -21.49 22.10 -21.49
CA ASN A 247 -21.96 21.68 -22.81
C ASN A 247 -21.55 20.24 -23.18
N GLY A 248 -20.74 19.53 -22.34
CA GLY A 248 -20.25 18.17 -22.61
C GLY A 248 -19.21 18.11 -23.73
N THR A 249 -18.55 19.21 -24.08
CA THR A 249 -17.58 19.33 -25.20
C THR A 249 -16.13 19.42 -24.76
N ILE A 250 -15.83 19.14 -23.49
CA ILE A 250 -14.46 19.28 -22.94
C ILE A 250 -13.43 18.43 -23.67
N THR A 251 -13.81 17.26 -24.18
CA THR A 251 -12.91 16.36 -24.93
C THR A 251 -12.38 16.97 -26.22
N GLU A 252 -13.10 17.95 -26.80
CA GLU A 252 -12.70 18.61 -28.04
C GLU A 252 -11.43 19.47 -27.90
N VAL A 253 -11.05 19.87 -26.69
CA VAL A 253 -9.88 20.71 -26.41
C VAL A 253 -8.74 19.95 -25.73
N LEU A 254 -8.94 18.68 -25.40
CA LEU A 254 -7.91 17.84 -24.79
C LEU A 254 -6.95 17.27 -25.84
N ALA A 255 -5.69 17.11 -25.47
CA ALA A 255 -4.70 16.43 -26.27
C ALA A 255 -4.92 14.92 -26.16
N LYS A 256 -5.19 14.29 -27.30
CA LYS A 256 -5.38 12.86 -27.47
C LYS A 256 -4.09 12.21 -27.92
N HIS A 257 -3.67 11.16 -27.23
CA HIS A 257 -2.42 10.44 -27.51
C HIS A 257 -2.76 8.97 -27.76
N GLU A 258 -2.46 8.47 -28.97
CA GLU A 258 -2.44 7.02 -29.23
C GLU A 258 -1.27 6.42 -28.43
N VAL A 259 -1.51 5.24 -27.82
CA VAL A 259 -0.56 4.61 -26.91
C VAL A 259 -0.20 3.20 -27.37
N HIS A 260 1.03 2.83 -27.03
CA HIS A 260 1.59 1.51 -27.29
C HIS A 260 2.28 0.99 -26.01
N LYS A 261 2.45 -0.32 -25.91
CA LYS A 261 3.22 -0.94 -24.84
C LYS A 261 4.60 -0.29 -24.71
N GLY A 262 4.98 0.06 -23.48
CA GLY A 262 6.24 0.73 -23.18
C GLY A 262 6.13 2.26 -23.11
N ASP A 263 5.06 2.86 -23.58
CA ASP A 263 4.87 4.32 -23.47
C ASP A 263 4.79 4.78 -22.01
N VAL A 264 5.37 5.94 -21.73
CA VAL A 264 5.36 6.55 -20.39
C VAL A 264 4.74 7.95 -20.46
N PHE A 265 3.91 8.27 -19.46
CA PHE A 265 3.35 9.60 -19.26
C PHE A 265 3.55 10.05 -17.81
N TYR A 266 4.22 11.19 -17.62
CA TYR A 266 4.22 11.87 -16.34
C TYR A 266 3.06 12.88 -16.28
N LEU A 267 2.26 12.76 -15.26
CA LEU A 267 1.06 13.57 -15.00
C LEU A 267 1.27 14.36 -13.70
N PRO A 268 1.94 15.51 -13.75
CA PRO A 268 2.04 16.38 -12.57
C PRO A 268 0.64 16.81 -12.13
N SER A 269 0.47 17.07 -10.85
CA SER A 269 -0.75 17.68 -10.34
C SER A 269 -1.12 18.92 -11.18
N GLY A 270 -2.42 19.09 -11.46
CA GLY A 270 -2.93 20.12 -12.36
C GLY A 270 -3.11 19.69 -13.83
N ARG A 271 -2.49 18.60 -14.27
CA ARG A 271 -2.67 18.10 -15.64
C ARG A 271 -4.00 17.37 -15.78
N VAL A 272 -4.86 17.86 -16.68
CA VAL A 272 -6.11 17.16 -17.04
C VAL A 272 -5.76 15.88 -17.79
N HIS A 273 -6.38 14.75 -17.43
CA HIS A 273 -6.09 13.47 -18.06
C HIS A 273 -7.26 12.50 -17.97
N ALA A 274 -7.22 11.46 -18.80
CA ALA A 274 -8.10 10.29 -18.70
C ALA A 274 -7.48 9.10 -19.41
N ILE A 275 -7.51 7.91 -18.78
CA ILE A 275 -7.27 6.63 -19.43
C ILE A 275 -8.53 6.27 -20.23
N CYS A 276 -8.37 5.85 -21.48
CA CYS A 276 -9.50 5.37 -22.28
C CYS A 276 -9.50 3.82 -22.36
N GLY A 277 -10.61 3.26 -22.81
CA GLY A 277 -10.77 1.80 -22.88
C GLY A 277 -9.73 1.13 -23.78
N GLY A 278 -9.42 -0.15 -23.48
CA GLY A 278 -8.43 -0.95 -24.19
C GLY A 278 -6.99 -0.73 -23.72
N ILE A 279 -6.77 -0.18 -22.52
CA ILE A 279 -5.43 0.10 -21.97
C ILE A 279 -5.26 -0.64 -20.64
N LYS A 280 -4.15 -1.38 -20.53
CA LYS A 280 -3.63 -1.87 -19.26
C LYS A 280 -2.34 -1.13 -18.92
N LEU A 281 -2.23 -0.57 -17.72
CA LEU A 281 -1.06 0.20 -17.32
C LEU A 281 -0.67 0.00 -15.86
N ALA A 282 0.60 0.28 -15.56
CA ALA A 282 1.12 0.43 -14.21
C ALA A 282 1.13 1.92 -13.83
N GLU A 283 0.58 2.24 -12.68
CA GLU A 283 0.53 3.60 -12.13
C GLU A 283 1.34 3.69 -10.85
N ILE A 284 2.24 4.68 -10.78
CA ILE A 284 2.86 5.16 -9.53
C ILE A 284 2.41 6.57 -9.30
N GLN A 285 1.90 6.84 -8.09
CA GLN A 285 1.40 8.15 -7.69
C GLN A 285 1.78 8.49 -6.24
N GLN A 286 1.66 9.78 -5.88
CA GLN A 286 1.64 10.16 -4.47
C GLN A 286 0.48 9.44 -3.77
N SER A 287 0.64 9.11 -2.47
CA SER A 287 -0.36 8.36 -1.68
C SER A 287 -1.59 9.23 -1.38
N SER A 288 -2.42 9.44 -2.39
CA SER A 288 -3.64 10.26 -2.34
C SER A 288 -4.74 9.64 -3.20
N ASP A 289 -5.98 9.76 -2.74
CA ASP A 289 -7.20 9.36 -3.43
C ASP A 289 -8.03 10.57 -3.92
N VAL A 290 -7.49 11.79 -3.79
CA VAL A 290 -8.18 13.03 -4.18
C VAL A 290 -8.26 13.15 -5.70
N THR A 291 -9.48 13.18 -6.21
CA THR A 291 -9.76 13.29 -7.64
C THR A 291 -10.85 14.33 -7.87
N TYR A 292 -10.55 15.34 -8.67
CA TYR A 292 -11.56 16.27 -9.18
C TYR A 292 -12.05 15.80 -10.53
N ARG A 293 -13.23 15.20 -10.55
CA ARG A 293 -13.89 14.69 -11.76
C ARG A 293 -14.45 15.85 -12.55
N ILE A 294 -14.04 15.92 -13.82
CA ILE A 294 -14.43 16.99 -14.76
C ILE A 294 -15.59 16.54 -15.62
N PHE A 295 -15.52 15.33 -16.17
CA PHE A 295 -16.54 14.78 -17.05
C PHE A 295 -16.54 13.25 -16.98
N ASP A 296 -17.71 12.63 -16.95
CA ASP A 296 -17.89 11.19 -16.80
C ASP A 296 -18.85 10.57 -17.84
N TYR A 297 -18.93 11.17 -19.00
CA TYR A 297 -19.74 10.67 -20.14
C TYR A 297 -21.22 10.46 -19.81
N ASN A 298 -21.74 11.14 -18.78
CA ASN A 298 -23.11 11.00 -18.27
C ASN A 298 -23.52 9.56 -17.90
N ARG A 299 -22.55 8.69 -17.64
CA ARG A 299 -22.83 7.29 -17.27
C ARG A 299 -23.18 7.16 -15.78
N PRO A 300 -24.03 6.17 -15.42
CA PRO A 300 -24.29 5.85 -14.02
C PRO A 300 -23.06 5.23 -13.35
N GLY A 301 -22.88 5.52 -12.07
CA GLY A 301 -21.97 4.79 -11.19
C GLY A 301 -22.50 3.40 -10.83
N LEU A 302 -21.76 2.66 -9.96
CA LEU A 302 -22.17 1.33 -9.49
C LEU A 302 -23.49 1.35 -8.70
N ASP A 303 -23.84 2.48 -8.13
CA ASP A 303 -25.10 2.73 -7.40
C ASP A 303 -26.26 3.15 -8.32
N GLY A 304 -26.04 3.19 -9.64
CA GLY A 304 -27.02 3.61 -10.65
C GLY A 304 -27.21 5.13 -10.76
N LYS A 305 -26.47 5.95 -10.00
CA LYS A 305 -26.54 7.41 -10.04
C LYS A 305 -25.32 7.99 -10.76
N PRO A 306 -25.46 9.17 -11.43
CA PRO A 306 -24.31 9.88 -11.98
C PRO A 306 -23.30 10.20 -10.86
N ARG A 307 -22.01 10.02 -11.14
CA ARG A 307 -20.95 10.40 -10.19
C ARG A 307 -20.81 11.92 -10.14
N GLU A 308 -20.52 12.44 -8.94
CA GLU A 308 -20.35 13.88 -8.72
C GLU A 308 -19.23 14.46 -9.60
N LEU A 309 -19.46 15.65 -10.16
CA LEU A 309 -18.48 16.44 -10.88
C LEU A 309 -17.96 17.58 -9.98
N HIS A 310 -16.67 17.89 -10.07
CA HIS A 310 -16.00 18.87 -9.22
C HIS A 310 -15.54 20.09 -10.04
N THR A 311 -16.40 20.66 -10.87
CA THR A 311 -16.06 21.67 -11.88
C THR A 311 -15.29 22.86 -11.30
N GLU A 312 -15.74 23.41 -10.16
CA GLU A 312 -15.11 24.59 -9.54
C GLU A 312 -13.75 24.30 -8.90
N LEU A 313 -13.61 23.13 -8.24
CA LEU A 313 -12.34 22.71 -7.66
C LEU A 313 -11.35 22.34 -8.76
N ALA A 314 -11.81 21.68 -9.80
CA ALA A 314 -11.00 21.35 -10.95
C ALA A 314 -10.47 22.60 -11.65
N ALA A 315 -11.34 23.62 -11.88
CA ALA A 315 -10.92 24.89 -12.48
C ALA A 315 -9.77 25.58 -11.76
N LYS A 316 -9.70 25.42 -10.42
CA LYS A 316 -8.61 25.98 -9.58
C LYS A 316 -7.35 25.12 -9.59
N ALA A 317 -7.49 23.81 -9.83
CA ALA A 317 -6.39 22.87 -9.84
C ALA A 317 -5.69 22.78 -11.20
N ILE A 318 -6.41 23.06 -12.30
CA ILE A 318 -5.93 22.84 -13.66
C ILE A 318 -4.74 23.74 -14.02
N ASP A 319 -3.72 23.13 -14.60
CA ASP A 319 -2.69 23.79 -15.38
C ASP A 319 -3.18 23.91 -16.83
N TYR A 320 -3.50 25.14 -17.25
CA TYR A 320 -4.03 25.46 -18.60
C TYR A 320 -2.92 25.61 -19.65
N THR A 321 -1.67 25.36 -19.29
CA THR A 321 -0.54 25.43 -20.21
C THR A 321 -0.62 24.32 -21.25
N VAL A 322 -0.41 24.69 -22.52
CA VAL A 322 -0.24 23.71 -23.60
C VAL A 322 1.23 23.41 -23.74
N TYR A 323 1.57 22.12 -23.64
CA TYR A 323 2.95 21.64 -23.75
C TYR A 323 3.19 21.05 -25.14
N PRO A 324 4.40 21.14 -25.65
CA PRO A 324 4.75 20.61 -26.98
C PRO A 324 4.78 19.08 -27.01
N GLU A 325 5.04 18.44 -25.87
CA GLU A 325 5.09 16.98 -25.71
C GLU A 325 4.52 16.59 -24.34
N TYR A 326 3.76 15.53 -24.30
CA TYR A 326 3.17 14.96 -23.08
C TYR A 326 3.67 13.55 -22.78
N LYS A 327 4.15 12.82 -23.78
CA LYS A 327 4.80 11.53 -23.59
C LYS A 327 6.18 11.75 -22.97
N THR A 328 6.54 10.93 -21.98
CA THR A 328 7.83 11.02 -21.29
C THR A 328 8.86 10.15 -22.01
N PRO A 329 9.89 10.75 -22.67
CA PRO A 329 10.91 9.97 -23.33
C PRO A 329 11.80 9.28 -22.31
N HIS A 330 12.21 8.04 -22.59
CA HIS A 330 13.11 7.28 -21.76
C HIS A 330 13.93 6.29 -22.58
N ALA A 331 15.04 5.81 -22.02
CA ALA A 331 15.86 4.77 -22.62
C ALA A 331 15.39 3.38 -22.19
N GLU A 332 15.63 2.37 -23.02
CA GLU A 332 15.32 0.96 -22.76
C GLU A 332 16.55 0.07 -22.99
N ASN A 333 17.68 0.41 -22.37
CA ASN A 333 18.90 -0.39 -22.49
C ASN A 333 18.83 -1.61 -21.56
N ILE A 334 19.05 -2.81 -22.11
CA ILE A 334 19.13 -4.06 -21.34
C ILE A 334 20.40 -4.07 -20.48
N GLY A 335 20.32 -4.60 -19.26
CA GLY A 335 21.44 -4.64 -18.31
C GLY A 335 21.81 -3.28 -17.71
N VAL A 336 20.91 -2.31 -17.82
CA VAL A 336 21.07 -0.96 -17.24
C VAL A 336 19.82 -0.55 -16.48
N ALA A 337 19.99 0.15 -15.37
CA ALA A 337 18.87 0.79 -14.68
C ALA A 337 18.57 2.15 -15.31
N ASN A 338 17.72 2.17 -16.31
CA ASN A 338 17.36 3.36 -17.06
C ASN A 338 16.53 4.31 -16.20
N GLU A 339 16.98 5.56 -16.05
CA GLU A 339 16.19 6.59 -15.36
C GLU A 339 15.07 7.06 -16.30
N VAL A 340 13.83 6.94 -15.83
CA VAL A 340 12.63 7.36 -16.57
C VAL A 340 12.15 8.72 -16.06
N LEU A 341 12.16 8.89 -14.73
CA LEU A 341 11.63 10.08 -14.09
C LEU A 341 12.35 10.34 -12.77
N ASN A 342 12.62 11.62 -12.50
CA ASN A 342 13.15 12.07 -11.20
C ASN A 342 12.46 13.38 -10.82
N THR A 343 11.48 13.30 -9.93
CA THR A 343 10.65 14.42 -9.49
C THR A 343 10.86 14.71 -8.00
N PRO A 344 10.35 15.83 -7.46
CA PRO A 344 10.35 16.08 -6.02
C PRO A 344 9.55 15.06 -5.19
N PHE A 345 8.69 14.29 -5.84
CA PHE A 345 7.77 13.35 -5.19
C PHE A 345 8.23 11.90 -5.25
N PHE A 346 8.80 11.49 -6.38
CA PHE A 346 9.32 10.13 -6.58
C PHE A 346 10.29 10.09 -7.77
N SER A 347 11.11 9.06 -7.78
CA SER A 347 11.97 8.70 -8.90
C SER A 347 11.60 7.32 -9.41
N ILE A 348 11.65 7.15 -10.74
CA ILE A 348 11.34 5.90 -11.42
C ILE A 348 12.54 5.46 -12.25
N LYS A 349 12.87 4.16 -12.13
CA LYS A 349 13.81 3.50 -13.02
C LYS A 349 13.16 2.25 -13.61
N ILE A 350 13.51 1.95 -14.87
CA ILE A 350 13.18 0.67 -15.49
C ILE A 350 14.47 -0.13 -15.62
N VAL A 351 14.40 -1.37 -15.16
CA VAL A 351 15.47 -2.36 -15.30
C VAL A 351 14.94 -3.50 -16.15
N GLU A 352 15.63 -3.75 -17.26
CA GLU A 352 15.43 -4.92 -18.10
C GLU A 352 16.73 -5.73 -18.14
N THR A 353 16.68 -7.03 -17.82
CA THR A 353 17.86 -7.89 -17.76
C THR A 353 17.52 -9.35 -18.02
N ASN A 354 18.44 -10.07 -18.67
CA ASN A 354 18.39 -11.52 -18.89
C ASN A 354 19.39 -12.30 -18.02
N GLU A 355 20.11 -11.59 -17.16
CA GLU A 355 21.08 -12.15 -16.22
C GLU A 355 20.83 -11.58 -14.83
N PRO A 356 21.36 -12.22 -13.74
CA PRO A 356 21.30 -11.66 -12.40
C PRO A 356 21.85 -10.23 -12.36
N PHE A 357 21.05 -9.29 -11.90
CA PHE A 357 21.36 -7.87 -11.94
C PHE A 357 21.39 -7.27 -10.53
N HIS A 358 22.58 -6.85 -10.11
CA HIS A 358 22.79 -6.27 -8.78
C HIS A 358 22.31 -4.82 -8.70
N ARG A 359 21.55 -4.52 -7.64
CA ARG A 359 21.02 -3.21 -7.31
C ARG A 359 21.43 -2.80 -5.90
N ASN A 360 22.28 -1.79 -5.76
CA ASN A 360 22.57 -1.14 -4.49
C ASN A 360 21.88 0.22 -4.44
N MET A 361 20.77 0.28 -3.70
CA MET A 361 19.92 1.44 -3.57
C MET A 361 20.03 2.14 -2.20
N ILE A 362 20.87 1.63 -1.28
CA ILE A 362 21.05 2.16 0.09
C ILE A 362 21.31 3.66 0.10
N LYS A 363 22.06 4.17 -0.89
CA LYS A 363 22.41 5.60 -1.01
C LYS A 363 21.22 6.55 -1.15
N TYR A 364 20.02 6.05 -1.47
CA TYR A 364 18.82 6.86 -1.61
C TYR A 364 18.07 7.05 -0.30
N ASP A 365 18.40 6.27 0.74
CA ASP A 365 17.73 6.29 2.06
C ASP A 365 16.20 6.23 1.90
N SER A 366 15.75 5.22 1.16
CA SER A 366 14.35 5.04 0.78
C SER A 366 14.00 3.57 0.63
N PHE A 367 12.75 3.22 0.91
CA PHE A 367 12.14 2.00 0.39
C PHE A 367 12.17 1.98 -1.13
N ILE A 368 12.04 0.78 -1.72
CA ILE A 368 11.86 0.63 -3.15
C ILE A 368 10.59 -0.21 -3.39
N ILE A 369 9.65 0.32 -4.17
CA ILE A 369 8.56 -0.46 -4.73
C ILE A 369 9.06 -1.01 -6.07
N ILE A 370 9.09 -2.32 -6.21
CA ILE A 370 9.40 -3.01 -7.46
C ILE A 370 8.09 -3.55 -8.02
N MET A 371 7.65 -3.00 -9.15
CA MET A 371 6.52 -3.52 -9.91
C MET A 371 7.03 -4.45 -11.00
N ASN A 372 6.51 -5.67 -11.04
CA ASN A 372 6.79 -6.60 -12.14
C ASN A 372 5.98 -6.20 -13.37
N ILE A 373 6.67 -5.70 -14.39
CA ILE A 373 6.09 -5.32 -15.69
C ILE A 373 6.52 -6.26 -16.83
N GLY A 374 7.04 -7.43 -16.48
CA GLY A 374 7.53 -8.48 -17.40
C GLY A 374 7.22 -9.87 -16.87
N GLU A 375 8.17 -10.79 -17.02
CA GLU A 375 8.06 -12.18 -16.58
C GLU A 375 8.33 -12.34 -15.08
N PRO A 376 7.92 -13.47 -14.45
CA PRO A 376 8.22 -13.75 -13.04
C PRO A 376 9.73 -13.79 -12.78
N PHE A 377 10.14 -13.32 -11.61
CA PHE A 377 11.55 -13.28 -11.22
C PHE A 377 11.73 -13.44 -9.72
N THR A 378 12.98 -13.63 -9.28
CA THR A 378 13.33 -13.69 -7.86
C THR A 378 14.11 -12.45 -7.45
N ILE A 379 13.77 -11.88 -6.29
CA ILE A 379 14.60 -10.89 -5.58
C ILE A 379 15.41 -11.65 -4.55
N ARG A 380 16.74 -11.46 -4.54
CA ARG A 380 17.64 -11.94 -3.50
C ARG A 380 18.26 -10.77 -2.75
N VAL A 381 18.06 -10.72 -1.43
CA VAL A 381 18.72 -9.72 -0.56
C VAL A 381 20.15 -10.17 -0.30
N ARG A 382 21.15 -9.36 -0.66
CA ARG A 382 22.56 -9.76 -0.58
C ARG A 382 23.05 -9.96 0.86
N ALA A 383 22.63 -9.09 1.78
CA ALA A 383 23.07 -9.16 3.17
C ALA A 383 22.58 -10.40 3.92
N THR A 384 21.45 -10.97 3.51
CA THR A 384 20.79 -12.05 4.26
C THR A 384 20.61 -13.34 3.47
N GLY A 385 20.73 -13.27 2.14
CA GLY A 385 20.46 -14.39 1.23
C GLY A 385 18.97 -14.72 1.08
N ASP A 386 18.06 -13.89 1.65
CA ASP A 386 16.62 -14.13 1.52
C ASP A 386 16.17 -13.97 0.08
N GLU A 387 15.34 -14.88 -0.36
CA GLU A 387 14.77 -14.89 -1.71
C GLU A 387 13.25 -14.76 -1.66
N VAL A 388 12.71 -13.96 -2.56
CA VAL A 388 11.27 -13.79 -2.76
C VAL A 388 10.97 -13.82 -4.26
N GLN A 389 10.06 -14.70 -4.67
CA GLN A 389 9.56 -14.75 -6.05
C GLN A 389 8.47 -13.70 -6.24
N VAL A 390 8.59 -12.89 -7.29
CA VAL A 390 7.64 -11.81 -7.62
C VAL A 390 6.85 -12.23 -8.85
N PRO A 391 5.54 -12.53 -8.69
CA PRO A 391 4.67 -12.89 -9.80
C PRO A 391 4.46 -11.75 -10.80
N VAL A 392 3.95 -12.07 -11.98
CA VAL A 392 3.49 -11.08 -12.97
C VAL A 392 2.38 -10.21 -12.36
N ASP A 393 2.29 -8.95 -12.79
CA ASP A 393 1.27 -7.98 -12.35
C ASP A 393 1.24 -7.76 -10.82
N SER A 394 2.33 -8.06 -10.14
CA SER A 394 2.46 -7.86 -8.70
C SER A 394 3.56 -6.87 -8.35
N SER A 395 3.58 -6.45 -7.10
CA SER A 395 4.62 -5.56 -6.59
C SER A 395 5.23 -6.11 -5.30
N CYS A 396 6.49 -5.78 -5.11
CA CYS A 396 7.24 -6.06 -3.90
C CYS A 396 7.76 -4.75 -3.29
N LEU A 397 7.65 -4.59 -1.97
CA LEU A 397 8.32 -3.50 -1.27
C LEU A 397 9.60 -4.00 -0.62
N ILE A 398 10.73 -3.39 -0.97
CA ILE A 398 12.03 -3.60 -0.32
C ILE A 398 12.23 -2.51 0.72
N PRO A 399 12.34 -2.85 2.00
CA PRO A 399 12.70 -1.91 3.06
C PRO A 399 14.03 -1.20 2.83
N ALA A 400 14.11 0.07 3.22
CA ALA A 400 15.32 0.88 3.06
C ALA A 400 16.58 0.25 3.68
N ALA A 401 16.42 -0.41 4.83
CA ALA A 401 17.52 -1.04 5.55
C ALA A 401 18.14 -2.26 4.82
N ILE A 402 17.44 -2.82 3.82
CA ILE A 402 17.90 -3.98 3.03
C ILE A 402 17.95 -3.71 1.53
N ALA A 403 18.06 -2.45 1.14
CA ALA A 403 18.02 -1.98 -0.25
C ALA A 403 19.30 -2.30 -1.05
N ASP A 404 19.91 -3.47 -0.81
CA ASP A 404 21.01 -4.08 -1.57
C ASP A 404 20.61 -5.49 -1.98
N TYR A 405 20.23 -5.66 -3.26
CA TYR A 405 19.57 -6.87 -3.76
C TYR A 405 19.96 -7.21 -5.19
N GLU A 406 19.60 -8.41 -5.62
CA GLU A 406 19.73 -8.89 -6.98
C GLU A 406 18.34 -9.20 -7.58
N LEU A 407 18.13 -8.82 -8.82
CA LEU A 407 17.03 -9.28 -9.66
C LEU A 407 17.49 -10.50 -10.43
N ILE A 408 16.83 -11.64 -10.26
CA ILE A 408 17.25 -12.91 -10.83
C ILE A 408 16.14 -13.41 -11.77
N PRO A 409 16.37 -13.46 -13.09
CA PRO A 409 15.42 -14.04 -14.03
C PRO A 409 15.08 -15.50 -13.68
N ALA A 410 13.79 -15.85 -13.67
CA ALA A 410 13.38 -17.25 -13.60
C ALA A 410 13.57 -17.94 -14.96
N HIS A 411 13.11 -17.28 -16.02
CA HIS A 411 13.25 -17.66 -17.42
C HIS A 411 13.26 -16.38 -18.28
N GLY A 412 14.09 -16.32 -19.32
CA GLY A 412 14.08 -15.20 -20.26
C GLY A 412 14.53 -13.86 -19.65
N THR A 413 13.74 -12.83 -19.81
CA THR A 413 14.08 -11.45 -19.45
C THR A 413 13.18 -10.94 -18.34
N VAL A 414 13.77 -10.43 -17.26
CA VAL A 414 13.08 -9.64 -16.23
C VAL A 414 12.90 -8.22 -16.72
N LYS A 415 11.71 -7.65 -16.57
CA LYS A 415 11.48 -6.22 -16.73
C LYS A 415 10.71 -5.69 -15.52
N VAL A 416 11.31 -4.75 -14.79
CA VAL A 416 10.73 -4.18 -13.58
C VAL A 416 10.78 -2.66 -13.59
N MET A 417 9.80 -2.07 -12.91
CA MET A 417 9.79 -0.66 -12.59
C MET A 417 10.11 -0.48 -11.11
N GLU A 418 11.18 0.26 -10.80
CA GLU A 418 11.59 0.64 -9.45
C GLU A 418 11.10 2.05 -9.14
N ALA A 419 10.25 2.19 -8.12
CA ALA A 419 9.78 3.48 -7.61
C ALA A 419 10.29 3.73 -6.20
N PHE A 420 10.86 4.91 -5.95
CA PHE A 420 11.49 5.27 -4.66
C PHE A 420 11.53 6.79 -4.46
N ILE A 421 11.83 7.23 -3.23
CA ILE A 421 12.09 8.64 -2.94
C ILE A 421 13.60 8.92 -3.09
N ASN A 422 13.96 9.90 -3.91
CA ASN A 422 15.35 10.26 -4.07
C ASN A 422 15.76 11.32 -3.02
N ASN A 423 16.25 10.84 -1.88
CA ASN A 423 16.71 11.71 -0.79
C ASN A 423 18.15 12.21 -0.95
N ARG A 424 18.81 11.88 -2.05
CA ARG A 424 20.14 12.44 -2.35
C ARG A 424 20.00 13.95 -2.54
N LYS A 425 20.78 14.74 -1.80
CA LYS A 425 20.88 16.16 -2.06
C LYS A 425 21.31 16.34 -3.51
N SER A 426 20.47 16.91 -4.35
CA SER A 426 20.87 17.32 -5.69
C SER A 426 21.88 18.46 -5.50
N ILE A 427 23.16 18.17 -5.78
CA ILE A 427 24.14 19.23 -5.93
C ILE A 427 23.71 19.95 -7.22
N GLY A 428 22.94 21.04 -7.06
CA GLY A 428 22.82 22.13 -8.02
C GLY A 428 21.87 21.96 -9.21
N LYS A 429 20.68 21.31 -9.08
CA LYS A 429 19.61 21.53 -10.08
C LYS A 429 18.28 21.83 -9.38
N THR A 430 17.87 23.07 -9.49
CA THR A 430 16.59 23.57 -8.99
C THR A 430 15.46 23.16 -9.95
N VAL A 431 14.23 23.07 -9.43
CA VAL A 431 12.98 22.78 -10.18
C VAL A 431 12.83 23.64 -11.46
N LYS A 432 13.48 24.81 -11.53
CA LYS A 432 13.57 25.63 -12.75
C LYS A 432 14.17 24.90 -13.96
N ASP A 433 15.12 23.98 -13.74
CA ASP A 433 15.81 23.30 -14.85
C ASP A 433 14.95 22.22 -15.50
N PHE A 434 13.97 21.69 -14.78
CA PHE A 434 13.04 20.68 -15.32
C PHE A 434 12.03 21.34 -16.28
N PHE A 435 11.60 22.57 -15.99
CA PHE A 435 10.72 23.32 -16.90
C PHE A 435 11.47 23.95 -18.09
N HIS A 436 12.79 24.16 -17.97
CA HIS A 436 13.60 24.67 -19.08
C HIS A 436 13.95 23.62 -20.15
N LEU A 437 13.86 22.32 -19.86
CA LEU A 437 14.02 21.27 -20.86
C LEU A 437 12.87 21.24 -21.90
N PHE A 438 11.79 21.95 -21.64
CA PHE A 438 10.61 22.03 -22.50
C PHE A 438 10.29 23.46 -22.98
N SER A 439 11.16 24.44 -22.73
CA SER A 439 10.95 25.84 -23.07
C SER A 439 11.93 26.45 -24.10
N ASN A 440 12.63 25.59 -24.88
CA ASN A 440 13.39 26.01 -26.08
C ASN A 440 12.87 25.33 -27.32
#